data_83308933e2a93fc695dfbb5c8a64241e
#
_entry.id   83308933e2a93fc695dfbb5c8a64241e
#
_cell.length_a   1.000
_cell.length_b   1.000
_cell.length_c   1.000
_cell.angle_alpha   90.00
_cell.angle_beta   90.00
_cell.angle_gamma   90.00
#
_symmetry.space_group_name_H-M   'P 1'
#
loop_
_entity.id
_entity.type
_entity.pdbx_description
1 polymer ?
#
loop_
_entity_poly.entity_id
_entity_poly.type
_entity_poly.pdbx_seq_one_letter_code
_entity_poly.pdbx_strand_id
1 'polypeptide(L)'
;MIFDLGEFYMTEIIDLLLLDSSVLIRFIFSMILAILLGLGIAFVYKLTHKGLNYESSFLTTLALLAPIVTLVMLFIQGNLVLSLGLVGSLSIIRFRTPIKDARDMVFLFWTIATGLGIGTYNWSLTIIATVILAVLMLVFYKLRYGRKVHNEYILMISGTGDFDQNLINNLNT
;
A
#
# COMPACT_ATOMS: atom_id res chain seq x y z
N MET A 1 -11.16 20.39 49.00
CA MET A 1 -11.41 19.05 48.40
C MET A 1 -12.10 19.12 47.01
N ILE A 2 -12.96 20.09 46.69
CA ILE A 2 -13.57 20.26 45.36
C ILE A 2 -12.67 21.11 44.43
N PHE A 3 -11.85 21.99 44.97
CA PHE A 3 -10.90 22.81 44.18
C PHE A 3 -9.73 22.01 43.60
N ASP A 4 -9.34 20.92 44.24
CA ASP A 4 -8.21 20.06 43.88
C ASP A 4 -8.54 19.17 42.64
N LEU A 5 -9.80 18.83 42.45
CA LEU A 5 -10.26 18.03 41.30
C LEU A 5 -10.25 18.85 40.01
N GLY A 6 -10.55 20.14 40.06
CA GLY A 6 -10.51 21.02 38.90
C GLY A 6 -9.09 21.26 38.39
N GLU A 7 -8.14 21.48 39.27
CA GLU A 7 -6.73 21.61 38.89
C GLU A 7 -6.14 20.30 38.37
N PHE A 8 -6.53 19.17 38.95
CA PHE A 8 -6.10 17.85 38.52
C PHE A 8 -6.60 17.55 37.06
N TYR A 9 -7.88 17.78 36.79
CA TYR A 9 -8.41 17.60 35.45
C TYR A 9 -7.85 18.62 34.47
N MET A 10 -7.59 19.83 34.88
CA MET A 10 -6.97 20.85 34.01
C MET A 10 -5.53 20.52 33.70
N THR A 11 -4.74 20.00 34.63
CA THR A 11 -3.36 19.55 34.34
C THR A 11 -3.34 18.31 33.45
N GLU A 12 -4.22 17.31 33.66
CA GLU A 12 -4.34 16.17 32.75
C GLU A 12 -4.76 16.59 31.33
N ILE A 13 -5.70 17.53 31.21
CA ILE A 13 -6.14 18.05 29.91
C ILE A 13 -5.02 18.86 29.25
N ILE A 14 -4.27 19.65 30.02
CA ILE A 14 -3.13 20.41 29.50
C ILE A 14 -1.99 19.48 29.11
N ASP A 15 -1.69 18.43 29.85
CA ASP A 15 -0.69 17.41 29.50
C ASP A 15 -1.13 16.58 28.30
N LEU A 16 -2.43 16.33 28.15
CA LEU A 16 -3.01 15.67 26.98
C LEU A 16 -3.00 16.58 25.73
N LEU A 17 -3.17 17.90 25.91
CA LEU A 17 -3.11 18.91 24.85
C LEU A 17 -1.68 19.35 24.52
N LEU A 18 -0.77 19.34 25.51
CA LEU A 18 0.66 19.47 25.33
C LEU A 18 1.24 18.10 24.96
N LEU A 19 0.80 17.54 23.82
CA LEU A 19 1.57 16.50 23.14
C LEU A 19 3.04 16.95 23.17
N ASP A 20 3.89 16.21 23.84
CA ASP A 20 5.31 16.48 23.90
C ASP A 20 5.76 16.82 22.47
N SER A 21 6.24 18.03 22.27
CA SER A 21 6.59 18.53 20.91
C SER A 21 7.50 17.57 20.17
N SER A 22 8.29 16.78 20.90
CA SER A 22 9.13 15.73 20.36
C SER A 22 8.32 14.57 19.74
N VAL A 23 7.22 14.18 20.35
CA VAL A 23 6.32 13.10 19.86
C VAL A 23 5.59 13.59 18.61
N LEU A 24 5.08 14.83 18.66
CA LEU A 24 4.40 15.44 17.52
C LEU A 24 5.32 15.55 16.29
N ILE A 25 6.56 16.01 16.49
CA ILE A 25 7.54 16.14 15.42
C ILE A 25 7.85 14.75 14.82
N ARG A 26 8.08 13.73 15.63
CA ARG A 26 8.32 12.35 15.17
C ARG A 26 7.14 11.80 14.39
N PHE A 27 5.92 12.05 14.86
CA PHE A 27 4.70 11.64 14.19
C PHE A 27 4.59 12.28 12.80
N ILE A 28 4.70 13.62 12.72
CA ILE A 28 4.62 14.37 11.46
C ILE A 28 5.71 13.90 10.49
N PHE A 29 6.94 13.74 10.98
CA PHE A 29 8.05 13.26 10.17
C PHE A 29 7.81 11.86 9.63
N SER A 30 7.32 10.92 10.46
CA SER A 30 6.97 9.57 10.04
C SER A 30 5.87 9.57 8.98
N MET A 31 4.84 10.40 9.14
CA MET A 31 3.75 10.51 8.16
C MET A 31 4.22 11.07 6.82
N ILE A 32 5.03 12.13 6.84
CA ILE A 32 5.61 12.71 5.62
C ILE A 32 6.49 11.68 4.91
N LEU A 33 7.35 10.98 5.66
CA LEU A 33 8.24 9.96 5.11
C LEU A 33 7.44 8.79 4.51
N ALA A 34 6.35 8.35 5.17
CA ALA A 34 5.48 7.31 4.67
C ALA A 34 4.79 7.69 3.35
N ILE A 35 4.31 8.93 3.24
CA ILE A 35 3.73 9.47 2.02
C ILE A 35 4.77 9.50 0.90
N LEU A 36 5.98 10.01 1.16
CA LEU A 36 7.04 10.10 0.16
C LEU A 36 7.46 8.72 -0.35
N LEU A 37 7.69 7.75 0.56
CA LEU A 37 8.06 6.39 0.15
C LEU A 37 6.89 5.66 -0.53
N GLY A 38 5.66 5.84 -0.06
CA GLY A 38 4.47 5.30 -0.71
C GLY A 38 4.28 5.81 -2.15
N LEU A 39 4.46 7.12 -2.37
CA LEU A 39 4.46 7.71 -3.71
C LEU A 39 5.64 7.19 -4.56
N GLY A 40 6.81 7.00 -3.96
CA GLY A 40 7.98 6.41 -4.62
C GLY A 40 7.69 4.99 -5.12
N ILE A 41 7.08 4.14 -4.29
CA ILE A 41 6.68 2.78 -4.65
C ILE A 41 5.62 2.81 -5.77
N ALA A 42 4.60 3.67 -5.66
CA ALA A 42 3.59 3.84 -6.69
C ALA A 42 4.21 4.32 -8.02
N PHE A 43 5.23 5.16 -7.98
CA PHE A 43 5.97 5.59 -9.16
C PHE A 43 6.76 4.44 -9.80
N VAL A 44 7.45 3.61 -9.00
CA VAL A 44 8.14 2.40 -9.49
C VAL A 44 7.13 1.43 -10.13
N TYR A 45 5.97 1.24 -9.50
CA TYR A 45 4.88 0.45 -10.06
C TYR A 45 4.45 0.99 -11.44
N LYS A 46 4.21 2.30 -11.55
CA LYS A 46 3.84 2.95 -12.81
C LYS A 46 4.88 2.75 -13.92
N LEU A 47 6.18 2.78 -13.58
CA LEU A 47 7.25 2.56 -14.54
C LEU A 47 7.37 1.10 -15.00
N THR A 48 7.12 0.17 -14.09
CA THR A 48 7.32 -1.27 -14.33
C THR A 48 6.07 -1.95 -14.91
N HIS A 49 4.88 -1.38 -14.69
CA HIS A 49 3.62 -1.94 -15.14
C HIS A 49 3.20 -1.31 -16.47
N LYS A 50 3.50 -2.01 -17.58
CA LYS A 50 3.04 -1.69 -18.95
C LYS A 50 2.17 -2.83 -19.45
N GLY A 51 0.87 -2.83 -19.16
CA GLY A 51 -0.06 -3.87 -19.61
C GLY A 51 -1.49 -3.33 -19.74
N LEU A 52 -2.35 -4.10 -20.43
CA LEU A 52 -3.80 -3.84 -20.59
C LEU A 52 -4.56 -3.79 -19.25
N ASN A 53 -3.98 -4.29 -18.17
CA ASN A 53 -4.56 -4.32 -16.82
C ASN A 53 -4.04 -3.20 -15.90
N TYR A 54 -3.52 -2.09 -16.46
CA TYR A 54 -3.13 -0.94 -15.66
C TYR A 54 -4.37 -0.30 -15.03
N GLU A 55 -4.54 -0.50 -13.73
CA GLU A 55 -5.61 0.08 -12.95
C GLU A 55 -5.09 1.30 -12.17
N SER A 56 -5.52 2.49 -12.58
CA SER A 56 -5.09 3.74 -11.93
C SER A 56 -5.52 3.84 -10.47
N SER A 57 -6.60 3.17 -10.09
CA SER A 57 -7.07 3.05 -8.71
C SER A 57 -6.07 2.33 -7.80
N PHE A 58 -5.33 1.36 -8.34
CA PHE A 58 -4.31 0.63 -7.58
C PHE A 58 -3.11 1.50 -7.19
N LEU A 59 -2.71 2.45 -8.03
CA LEU A 59 -1.67 3.44 -7.70
C LEU A 59 -2.03 4.28 -6.48
N THR A 60 -3.27 4.74 -6.43
CA THR A 60 -3.78 5.52 -5.29
C THR A 60 -3.79 4.66 -4.03
N THR A 61 -4.17 3.38 -4.15
CA THR A 61 -4.14 2.43 -3.05
C THR A 61 -2.72 2.24 -2.51
N LEU A 62 -1.71 2.05 -3.36
CA LEU A 62 -0.32 1.93 -2.93
C LEU A 62 0.19 3.19 -2.23
N ALA A 63 -0.13 4.37 -2.78
CA ALA A 63 0.31 5.64 -2.20
C ALA A 63 -0.29 5.89 -0.80
N LEU A 64 -1.54 5.48 -0.57
CA LEU A 64 -2.24 5.68 0.70
C LEU A 64 -1.98 4.56 1.71
N LEU A 65 -1.66 3.36 1.26
CA LEU A 65 -1.48 2.21 2.13
C LEU A 65 -0.28 2.37 3.07
N ALA A 66 0.84 2.92 2.60
CA ALA A 66 2.03 3.13 3.43
C ALA A 66 1.75 4.07 4.63
N PRO A 67 1.18 5.28 4.47
CA PRO A 67 0.85 6.13 5.61
C PRO A 67 -0.24 5.55 6.51
N ILE A 68 -1.23 4.81 5.96
CA ILE A 68 -2.25 4.15 6.77
C ILE A 68 -1.62 3.08 7.67
N VAL A 69 -0.75 2.22 7.12
CA VAL A 69 -0.06 1.19 7.90
C VAL A 69 0.88 1.82 8.94
N THR A 70 1.57 2.92 8.59
CA THR A 70 2.40 3.68 9.53
C THR A 70 1.56 4.21 10.69
N LEU A 71 0.42 4.83 10.42
CA LEU A 71 -0.51 5.34 11.42
C LEU A 71 -0.98 4.23 12.36
N VAL A 72 -1.42 3.12 11.81
CA VAL A 72 -1.86 1.94 12.57
C VAL A 72 -0.74 1.43 13.47
N MET A 73 0.49 1.34 12.94
CA MET A 73 1.63 0.85 13.72
C MET A 73 2.01 1.79 14.86
N LEU A 74 1.93 3.11 14.64
CA LEU A 74 2.18 4.11 15.68
C LEU A 74 1.18 3.99 16.86
N PHE A 75 -0.08 3.66 16.59
CA PHE A 75 -1.08 3.44 17.65
C PHE A 75 -0.90 2.12 18.38
N ILE A 76 -0.42 1.08 17.71
CA ILE A 76 -0.19 -0.24 18.31
C ILE A 76 1.07 -0.25 19.17
N GLN A 77 2.03 0.63 18.89
CA GLN A 77 3.33 0.64 19.53
C GLN A 77 3.20 0.79 21.07
N GLY A 78 3.65 -0.24 21.77
CA GLY A 78 3.59 -0.28 23.23
C GLY A 78 2.34 -0.92 23.84
N ASN A 79 1.34 -1.29 23.05
CA ASN A 79 0.12 -1.92 23.56
C ASN A 79 -0.19 -3.26 22.88
N LEU A 80 0.19 -4.37 23.54
CA LEU A 80 -0.02 -5.74 23.03
C LEU A 80 -1.50 -6.08 22.85
N VAL A 81 -2.40 -5.53 23.69
CA VAL A 81 -3.83 -5.80 23.59
C VAL A 81 -4.41 -5.18 22.33
N LEU A 82 -4.01 -3.95 22.01
CA LEU A 82 -4.39 -3.28 20.76
C LEU A 82 -3.87 -4.02 19.53
N SER A 83 -2.62 -4.51 19.56
CA SER A 83 -2.04 -5.25 18.44
C SER A 83 -2.79 -6.55 18.16
N LEU A 84 -3.13 -7.32 19.19
CA LEU A 84 -3.92 -8.55 19.08
C LEU A 84 -5.35 -8.26 18.59
N GLY A 85 -5.98 -7.21 19.11
CA GLY A 85 -7.30 -6.77 18.68
C GLY A 85 -7.34 -6.38 17.20
N LEU A 86 -6.31 -5.68 16.73
CA LEU A 86 -6.21 -5.25 15.33
C LEU A 86 -5.95 -6.44 14.40
N VAL A 87 -5.03 -7.34 14.73
CA VAL A 87 -4.80 -8.58 13.97
C VAL A 87 -6.08 -9.42 13.91
N GLY A 88 -6.80 -9.54 15.03
CA GLY A 88 -8.08 -10.22 15.08
C GLY A 88 -9.13 -9.58 14.17
N SER A 89 -9.25 -8.25 14.17
CA SER A 89 -10.20 -7.53 13.31
C SER A 89 -9.85 -7.62 11.83
N LEU A 90 -8.56 -7.54 11.47
CA LEU A 90 -8.10 -7.71 10.09
C LEU A 90 -8.35 -9.13 9.55
N SER A 91 -8.31 -10.14 10.42
CA SER A 91 -8.63 -11.53 10.04
C SER A 91 -10.07 -11.71 9.56
N ILE A 92 -10.99 -10.84 9.95
CA ILE A 92 -12.40 -10.86 9.53
C ILE A 92 -12.57 -10.24 8.14
N ILE A 93 -11.63 -9.38 7.71
CA ILE A 93 -11.69 -8.71 6.41
C ILE A 93 -11.30 -9.72 5.32
N ARG A 94 -12.32 -10.27 4.70
CA ARG A 94 -12.14 -11.18 3.56
C ARG A 94 -12.15 -10.38 2.26
N PHE A 95 -11.02 -10.31 1.58
CA PHE A 95 -10.97 -9.80 0.21
C PHE A 95 -11.77 -10.73 -0.72
N ARG A 96 -12.88 -10.24 -1.26
CA ARG A 96 -13.73 -11.01 -2.17
C ARG A 96 -13.28 -10.91 -3.63
N THR A 97 -12.46 -9.93 -3.96
CA THR A 97 -11.95 -9.74 -5.31
C THR A 97 -10.58 -10.40 -5.43
N PRO A 98 -10.42 -11.38 -6.35
CA PRO A 98 -9.10 -11.94 -6.61
C PRO A 98 -8.19 -10.87 -7.19
N ILE A 99 -7.02 -10.72 -6.63
CA ILE A 99 -5.98 -9.85 -7.20
C ILE A 99 -5.55 -10.51 -8.50
N LYS A 100 -5.77 -9.80 -9.61
CA LYS A 100 -5.62 -10.35 -10.97
C LYS A 100 -4.16 -10.65 -11.35
N ASP A 101 -3.20 -9.93 -10.75
CA ASP A 101 -1.78 -10.09 -11.07
C ASP A 101 -0.96 -10.40 -9.82
N ALA A 102 -0.11 -11.43 -9.88
CA ALA A 102 0.81 -11.79 -8.79
C ALA A 102 1.81 -10.66 -8.48
N ARG A 103 2.11 -9.79 -9.42
CA ARG A 103 3.00 -8.65 -9.23
C ARG A 103 2.40 -7.59 -8.32
N ASP A 104 1.09 -7.38 -8.39
CA ASP A 104 0.39 -6.41 -7.56
C ASP A 104 0.52 -6.76 -6.08
N MET A 105 0.49 -8.08 -5.77
CA MET A 105 0.74 -8.58 -4.41
C MET A 105 2.11 -8.19 -3.89
N VAL A 106 3.16 -8.28 -4.71
CA VAL A 106 4.52 -7.92 -4.31
C VAL A 106 4.61 -6.44 -3.95
N PHE A 107 4.02 -5.55 -4.75
CA PHE A 107 4.00 -4.12 -4.47
C PHE A 107 3.17 -3.80 -3.21
N LEU A 108 2.06 -4.49 -3.01
CA LEU A 108 1.21 -4.33 -1.84
C LEU A 108 1.98 -4.73 -0.56
N PHE A 109 2.62 -5.90 -0.54
CA PHE A 109 3.44 -6.34 0.58
C PHE A 109 4.63 -5.43 0.84
N TRP A 110 5.29 -4.93 -0.21
CA TRP A 110 6.37 -3.96 -0.09
C TRP A 110 5.89 -2.67 0.58
N THR A 111 4.74 -2.16 0.17
CA THR A 111 4.15 -0.95 0.74
C THR A 111 3.79 -1.14 2.23
N ILE A 112 3.20 -2.30 2.58
CA ILE A 112 2.90 -2.66 3.97
C ILE A 112 4.18 -2.72 4.80
N ALA A 113 5.22 -3.42 4.31
CA ALA A 113 6.50 -3.54 5.01
C ALA A 113 7.16 -2.17 5.23
N THR A 114 7.07 -1.28 4.24
CA THR A 114 7.55 0.11 4.35
C THR A 114 6.80 0.86 5.45
N GLY A 115 5.47 0.77 5.48
CA GLY A 115 4.64 1.40 6.51
C GLY A 115 4.96 0.88 7.92
N LEU A 116 5.15 -0.44 8.08
CA LEU A 116 5.55 -1.05 9.35
C LEU A 116 6.92 -0.56 9.81
N GLY A 117 7.91 -0.51 8.90
CA GLY A 117 9.26 -0.07 9.21
C GLY A 117 9.32 1.39 9.64
N ILE A 118 8.53 2.27 9.03
CA ILE A 118 8.43 3.68 9.42
C ILE A 118 7.72 3.81 10.76
N GLY A 119 6.61 3.10 10.95
CA GLY A 119 5.81 3.12 12.18
C GLY A 119 6.59 2.63 13.40
N THR A 120 7.59 1.77 13.22
CA THR A 120 8.51 1.31 14.30
C THR A 120 9.71 2.23 14.50
N TYR A 121 9.73 3.42 13.90
CA TYR A 121 10.84 4.40 13.93
C TYR A 121 12.17 3.88 13.36
N ASN A 122 12.17 2.79 12.60
CA ASN A 122 13.35 2.27 11.89
C ASN A 122 13.51 2.94 10.52
N TRP A 123 13.52 4.27 10.48
CA TRP A 123 13.50 5.06 9.25
C TRP A 123 14.66 4.75 8.31
N SER A 124 15.89 4.70 8.85
CA SER A 124 17.10 4.46 8.05
C SER A 124 17.07 3.10 7.35
N LEU A 125 16.70 2.03 8.08
CA LEU A 125 16.59 0.69 7.51
C LEU A 125 15.50 0.62 6.45
N THR A 126 14.37 1.27 6.70
CA THR A 126 13.23 1.28 5.78
C THR A 126 13.56 2.00 4.48
N ILE A 127 14.24 3.14 4.55
CA ILE A 127 14.69 3.87 3.36
C ILE A 127 15.66 3.01 2.55
N ILE A 128 16.68 2.43 3.19
CA ILE A 128 17.67 1.58 2.51
C ILE A 128 16.99 0.38 1.85
N ALA A 129 16.13 -0.33 2.59
CA ALA A 129 15.40 -1.48 2.08
C ALA A 129 14.50 -1.11 0.88
N THR A 130 13.79 0.02 0.98
CA THR A 130 12.91 0.51 -0.09
C THR A 130 13.71 0.86 -1.34
N VAL A 131 14.88 1.49 -1.20
CA VAL A 131 15.77 1.80 -2.34
C VAL A 131 16.32 0.53 -2.98
N ILE A 132 16.78 -0.44 -2.18
CA ILE A 132 17.27 -1.73 -2.69
C ILE A 132 16.17 -2.44 -3.48
N LEU A 133 14.96 -2.53 -2.94
CA LEU A 133 13.83 -3.17 -3.62
C LEU A 133 13.43 -2.42 -4.89
N ALA A 134 13.46 -1.08 -4.89
CA ALA A 134 13.20 -0.28 -6.07
C ALA A 134 14.20 -0.58 -7.18
N VAL A 135 15.48 -0.62 -6.86
CA VAL A 135 16.54 -0.95 -7.83
C VAL A 135 16.37 -2.37 -8.35
N LEU A 136 16.09 -3.34 -7.47
CA LEU A 136 15.86 -4.73 -7.85
C LEU A 136 14.68 -4.87 -8.83
N MET A 137 13.57 -4.20 -8.56
CA MET A 137 12.38 -4.19 -9.42
C MET A 137 12.68 -3.58 -10.78
N LEU A 138 13.42 -2.47 -10.83
CA LEU A 138 13.84 -1.83 -12.09
C LEU A 138 14.80 -2.73 -12.89
N VAL A 139 15.71 -3.44 -12.23
CA VAL A 139 16.61 -4.41 -12.88
C VAL A 139 15.82 -5.56 -13.49
N PHE A 140 14.88 -6.17 -12.76
CA PHE A 140 14.03 -7.23 -13.28
C PHE A 140 13.16 -6.77 -14.45
N TYR A 141 12.67 -5.53 -14.38
CA TYR A 141 11.94 -4.93 -15.48
C TYR A 141 12.81 -4.79 -16.74
N LYS A 142 14.06 -4.30 -16.59
CA LYS A 142 15.00 -4.12 -17.69
C LYS A 142 15.46 -5.44 -18.30
N LEU A 143 15.68 -6.46 -17.47
CA LEU A 143 16.07 -7.80 -17.91
C LEU A 143 14.91 -8.59 -18.54
N ARG A 144 13.70 -8.05 -18.59
CA ARG A 144 12.49 -8.73 -19.11
C ARG A 144 12.25 -10.10 -18.46
N TYR A 145 12.69 -10.28 -17.21
CA TYR A 145 12.56 -11.54 -16.50
C TYR A 145 11.07 -11.92 -16.32
N GLY A 146 10.68 -13.10 -16.86
CA GLY A 146 9.31 -13.60 -16.73
C GLY A 146 8.30 -13.09 -17.76
N ARG A 147 8.71 -12.41 -18.82
CA ARG A 147 7.80 -12.17 -19.97
C ARG A 147 7.60 -13.47 -20.75
N LYS A 148 6.51 -14.16 -20.44
CA LYS A 148 5.94 -15.11 -21.41
C LYS A 148 5.45 -14.28 -22.60
N VAL A 149 6.01 -14.54 -23.78
CA VAL A 149 5.47 -14.07 -25.05
C VAL A 149 4.22 -14.91 -25.33
N HIS A 150 3.13 -14.60 -24.60
CA HIS A 150 1.83 -15.10 -24.97
C HIS A 150 1.12 -13.92 -25.62
N ASN A 151 1.12 -13.90 -26.92
CA ASN A 151 0.28 -13.02 -27.72
C ASN A 151 -1.15 -13.57 -27.63
N GLU A 152 -1.82 -13.37 -26.51
CA GLU A 152 -3.26 -13.54 -26.44
C GLU A 152 -3.88 -12.29 -27.08
N TYR A 153 -4.16 -12.39 -28.35
CA TYR A 153 -4.98 -11.41 -29.05
C TYR A 153 -6.44 -11.68 -28.68
N ILE A 154 -7.05 -10.84 -27.85
CA ILE A 154 -8.49 -10.83 -27.66
C ILE A 154 -9.09 -10.02 -28.80
N LEU A 155 -9.64 -10.70 -29.78
CA LEU A 155 -10.41 -10.08 -30.86
C LEU A 155 -11.80 -9.75 -30.30
N MET A 156 -12.04 -8.51 -29.85
CA MET A 156 -13.39 -8.04 -29.53
C MET A 156 -14.07 -7.58 -30.83
N ILE A 157 -14.96 -8.42 -31.36
CA ILE A 157 -15.85 -8.05 -32.45
C ILE A 157 -17.15 -7.59 -31.82
N SER A 158 -17.41 -6.28 -31.76
CA SER A 158 -18.73 -5.72 -31.39
C SER A 158 -19.47 -5.31 -32.65
N GLY A 159 -20.53 -6.02 -32.98
CA GLY A 159 -21.42 -5.70 -34.10
C GLY A 159 -22.88 -5.71 -33.63
N THR A 160 -23.65 -4.74 -34.12
CA THR A 160 -25.12 -4.68 -33.95
C THR A 160 -25.79 -5.41 -35.12
N GLY A 161 -25.61 -6.71 -35.26
CA GLY A 161 -26.22 -7.51 -36.31
C GLY A 161 -26.01 -9.01 -36.06
N ASP A 162 -26.78 -9.87 -36.72
CA ASP A 162 -26.66 -11.31 -36.65
C ASP A 162 -25.24 -11.73 -37.05
N PHE A 163 -24.56 -12.45 -36.19
CA PHE A 163 -23.23 -12.99 -36.42
C PHE A 163 -23.30 -14.05 -37.53
N ASP A 164 -22.69 -13.76 -38.66
CA ASP A 164 -22.53 -14.73 -39.76
C ASP A 164 -21.60 -15.86 -39.31
N GLN A 165 -22.16 -17.06 -39.13
CA GLN A 165 -21.42 -18.26 -38.70
C GLN A 165 -20.24 -18.62 -39.63
N ASN A 166 -20.26 -18.12 -40.88
CA ASN A 166 -19.18 -18.33 -41.82
C ASN A 166 -17.89 -17.60 -41.42
N LEU A 167 -17.98 -16.50 -40.65
CA LEU A 167 -16.80 -15.81 -40.12
C LEU A 167 -16.08 -16.62 -39.04
N ILE A 168 -16.82 -17.35 -38.22
CA ILE A 168 -16.25 -18.17 -37.15
C ILE A 168 -15.51 -19.38 -37.70
N ASN A 169 -16.04 -19.98 -38.79
CA ASN A 169 -15.43 -21.12 -39.41
C ASN A 169 -14.11 -20.78 -40.13
N ASN A 170 -13.98 -19.56 -40.66
CA ASN A 170 -12.75 -19.09 -41.31
C ASN A 170 -11.63 -18.68 -40.37
N LEU A 171 -11.92 -18.49 -39.06
CA LEU A 171 -10.94 -18.18 -38.00
C LEU A 171 -10.33 -19.44 -37.38
N ASN A 172 -10.90 -20.62 -37.64
CA ASN A 172 -10.46 -21.91 -37.08
C ASN A 172 -9.62 -22.75 -38.09
N THR A 173 -9.32 -22.21 -39.25
CA THR A 173 -8.37 -22.78 -40.20
C THR A 173 -7.06 -22.03 -40.19
#